data_32da0c30b3685ed5803b38656437e284
#
_entry.id   32da0c30b3685ed5803b38656437e284
#
_cell.length_a   1.000
_cell.length_b   1.000
_cell.length_c   1.000
_cell.angle_alpha   90.00
_cell.angle_beta   90.00
_cell.angle_gamma   90.00
#
_symmetry.space_group_name_H-M   'P 1'
#
loop_
_entity.id
_entity.type
_entity.pdbx_description
1 polymer ?
#
loop_
_entity_poly.entity_id
_entity_poly.type
_entity_poly.pdbx_seq_one_letter_code
_entity_poly.pdbx_strand_id
1 'polypeptide(L)'
;MIVPRYYEDLSVLHENTMPARAYFIPASKRMDNLVEHREESDRMQLLNGTWKFQYFNSIYDVQEPFFEKDYDTENFDEIQVPSVWQMAGYDTHQYTNIRYPFPFDPPYVPQDIPCGTYAHTFVYHKDENAPKAFLNFEGVDSCFYVWINGSYVGYSQVSHMTSEFDITDLLRDGENSIAVLVMKWCDGSYLEDQDKFR
;
A
#
# COMPACT_ATOMS: atom_id res chain seq x y z
N MET A 1 -1.15 -19.82 -2.72
CA MET A 1 -1.40 -18.44 -2.26
C MET A 1 -0.13 -17.65 -2.50
N ILE A 2 -0.25 -16.45 -3.02
CA ILE A 2 0.87 -15.63 -3.50
C ILE A 2 1.60 -14.87 -2.37
N VAL A 3 0.93 -14.67 -1.23
CA VAL A 3 1.46 -13.98 -0.04
C VAL A 3 1.26 -14.80 1.23
N PRO A 4 2.08 -14.61 2.28
CA PRO A 4 1.82 -15.20 3.59
C PRO A 4 0.53 -14.63 4.21
N ARG A 5 -0.07 -15.37 5.14
CA ARG A 5 -1.33 -14.98 5.78
C ARG A 5 -1.15 -14.03 6.97
N TYR A 6 -0.38 -12.99 6.82
CA TYR A 6 -0.21 -11.99 7.88
C TYR A 6 -1.51 -11.24 8.21
N TYR A 7 -2.43 -11.17 7.27
CA TYR A 7 -3.74 -10.55 7.44
C TYR A 7 -4.72 -11.30 8.37
N GLU A 8 -4.31 -12.46 8.89
CA GLU A 8 -5.03 -13.28 9.89
C GLU A 8 -4.12 -13.67 11.05
N ASP A 9 -3.01 -12.97 11.27
CA ASP A 9 -2.00 -13.28 12.30
C ASP A 9 -1.80 -12.11 13.24
N LEU A 10 -2.44 -12.16 14.41
CA LEU A 10 -2.36 -11.12 15.46
C LEU A 10 -0.93 -10.82 15.95
N SER A 11 0.04 -11.65 15.62
CA SER A 11 1.43 -11.41 15.98
C SER A 11 2.18 -10.55 14.95
N VAL A 12 1.60 -10.31 13.77
CA VAL A 12 2.23 -9.62 12.64
C VAL A 12 1.40 -8.41 12.21
N LEU A 13 1.58 -7.26 12.85
CA LEU A 13 1.00 -5.99 12.40
C LEU A 13 1.77 -5.41 11.22
N HIS A 14 3.08 -5.57 11.22
CA HIS A 14 3.98 -4.99 10.22
C HIS A 14 5.16 -5.93 9.99
N GLU A 15 5.65 -5.97 8.77
CA GLU A 15 6.89 -6.65 8.41
C GLU A 15 7.79 -5.70 7.62
N ASN A 16 9.05 -5.57 8.05
CA ASN A 16 10.08 -4.71 7.45
C ASN A 16 9.73 -3.22 7.44
N THR A 17 8.74 -2.75 8.19
CA THR A 17 8.49 -1.32 8.32
C THR A 17 9.55 -0.65 9.20
N MET A 18 9.82 0.61 8.91
CA MET A 18 10.60 1.46 9.81
C MET A 18 9.80 1.75 11.09
N PRO A 19 10.47 2.03 12.23
CA PRO A 19 9.78 2.47 13.44
C PRO A 19 8.93 3.72 13.17
N ALA A 20 7.73 3.76 13.77
CA ALA A 20 6.84 4.91 13.65
C ALA A 20 7.54 6.19 14.15
N ARG A 21 7.38 7.27 13.40
CA ARG A 21 7.95 8.59 13.69
C ARG A 21 6.97 9.70 13.32
N ALA A 22 7.24 10.90 13.81
CA ALA A 22 6.51 12.07 13.35
C ALA A 22 6.73 12.31 11.85
N TYR A 23 5.67 12.65 11.14
CA TYR A 23 5.74 13.01 9.72
C TYR A 23 6.52 14.31 9.54
N PHE A 24 7.37 14.37 8.53
CA PHE A 24 8.03 15.57 8.06
C PHE A 24 8.28 15.49 6.55
N ILE A 25 8.41 16.63 5.92
CA ILE A 25 8.78 16.73 4.50
C ILE A 25 10.29 16.98 4.46
N PRO A 26 11.10 16.03 3.96
CA PRO A 26 12.54 16.20 3.86
C PRO A 26 12.87 17.25 2.80
N ALA A 27 13.92 18.04 3.02
CA ALA A 27 14.47 18.96 2.03
C ALA A 27 15.96 19.19 2.31
N SER A 28 16.79 19.42 1.29
CA SER A 28 18.23 19.64 1.43
C SER A 28 18.55 21.03 1.99
N LYS A 29 17.61 21.96 1.87
CA LYS A 29 17.71 23.34 2.35
C LYS A 29 16.34 23.83 2.83
N ARG A 30 16.33 24.92 3.58
CA ARG A 30 15.07 25.57 3.94
C ARG A 30 14.31 26.00 2.68
N MET A 31 13.07 25.54 2.59
CA MET A 31 12.10 25.91 1.55
C MET A 31 10.86 26.48 2.22
N ASP A 32 10.29 27.50 1.61
CA ASP A 32 9.04 28.08 2.08
C ASP A 32 7.86 27.29 1.46
N ASN A 33 6.75 27.23 2.20
CA ASN A 33 5.48 26.61 1.76
C ASN A 33 5.51 25.09 1.47
N LEU A 34 6.47 24.34 2.00
CA LEU A 34 6.52 22.87 1.80
C LEU A 34 5.27 22.15 2.34
N VAL A 35 4.54 22.74 3.27
CA VAL A 35 3.30 22.12 3.80
C VAL A 35 2.21 22.13 2.73
N GLU A 36 2.11 23.19 1.95
CA GLU A 36 1.15 23.35 0.87
C GLU A 36 1.64 22.73 -0.46
N HIS A 37 2.96 22.71 -0.67
CA HIS A 37 3.62 22.35 -1.92
C HIS A 37 4.76 21.36 -1.68
N ARG A 38 4.44 20.21 -1.08
CA ARG A 38 5.44 19.19 -0.75
C ARG A 38 6.13 18.58 -1.95
N GLU A 39 5.47 18.60 -3.11
CA GLU A 39 6.00 18.17 -4.40
C GLU A 39 7.18 19.01 -4.89
N GLU A 40 7.37 20.22 -4.34
CA GLU A 40 8.51 21.07 -4.65
C GLU A 40 9.79 20.68 -3.90
N SER A 41 9.69 19.75 -2.94
CA SER A 41 10.86 19.27 -2.21
C SER A 41 11.85 18.55 -3.12
N ASP A 42 13.12 18.91 -3.01
CA ASP A 42 14.21 18.24 -3.71
C ASP A 42 14.61 16.87 -3.09
N ARG A 43 13.91 16.46 -2.02
CA ARG A 43 14.13 15.19 -1.28
C ARG A 43 12.88 14.33 -1.22
N MET A 44 11.85 14.66 -1.98
CA MET A 44 10.61 13.90 -2.05
C MET A 44 10.21 13.70 -3.52
N GLN A 45 9.80 12.49 -3.85
CA GLN A 45 9.17 12.17 -5.11
C GLN A 45 7.78 11.60 -4.83
N LEU A 46 6.74 12.24 -5.35
CA LEU A 46 5.38 11.71 -5.27
C LEU A 46 5.19 10.65 -6.35
N LEU A 47 4.68 9.49 -5.94
CA LEU A 47 4.27 8.42 -6.85
C LEU A 47 2.76 8.46 -7.14
N ASN A 48 2.11 9.59 -6.80
CA ASN A 48 0.71 9.84 -7.11
C ASN A 48 0.48 9.87 -8.63
N GLY A 49 -0.71 9.54 -9.05
CA GLY A 49 -1.11 9.61 -10.47
C GLY A 49 -1.81 8.35 -10.93
N THR A 50 -1.70 8.04 -12.20
CA THR A 50 -2.34 6.88 -12.82
C THR A 50 -1.49 5.63 -12.63
N TRP A 51 -2.08 4.61 -12.03
CA TRP A 51 -1.48 3.30 -11.82
C TRP A 51 -2.23 2.24 -12.61
N LYS A 52 -1.56 1.17 -13.00
CA LYS A 52 -2.19 -0.06 -13.50
C LYS A 52 -2.84 -0.79 -12.33
N PHE A 53 -4.06 -1.31 -12.57
CA PHE A 53 -4.90 -1.86 -11.50
C PHE A 53 -5.68 -3.07 -11.98
N GLN A 54 -5.79 -4.08 -11.14
CA GLN A 54 -6.69 -5.21 -11.35
C GLN A 54 -7.39 -5.57 -10.05
N TYR A 55 -8.73 -5.62 -10.11
CA TYR A 55 -9.57 -5.98 -8.98
C TYR A 55 -9.88 -7.47 -8.97
N PHE A 56 -9.93 -8.06 -7.79
CA PHE A 56 -10.30 -9.45 -7.55
C PHE A 56 -11.32 -9.54 -6.42
N ASN A 57 -12.31 -10.44 -6.57
CA ASN A 57 -13.30 -10.70 -5.53
C ASN A 57 -12.73 -11.53 -4.37
N SER A 58 -11.61 -12.19 -4.60
CA SER A 58 -10.93 -13.01 -3.59
C SER A 58 -9.42 -12.98 -3.76
N ILE A 59 -8.68 -12.97 -2.66
CA ILE A 59 -7.22 -13.14 -2.66
C ILE A 59 -6.79 -14.46 -3.32
N TYR A 60 -7.63 -15.48 -3.31
CA TYR A 60 -7.34 -16.77 -3.96
C TYR A 60 -7.37 -16.70 -5.48
N ASP A 61 -7.99 -15.67 -6.05
CA ASP A 61 -8.01 -15.41 -7.50
C ASP A 61 -6.71 -14.77 -7.99
N VAL A 62 -5.90 -14.21 -7.09
CA VAL A 62 -4.58 -13.68 -7.41
C VAL A 62 -3.58 -14.83 -7.48
N GLN A 63 -3.42 -15.41 -8.65
CA GLN A 63 -2.57 -16.58 -8.87
C GLN A 63 -1.24 -16.24 -9.57
N GLU A 64 -1.24 -15.19 -10.35
CA GLU A 64 -0.10 -14.76 -11.14
C GLU A 64 0.85 -13.86 -10.33
N PRO A 65 2.17 -13.96 -10.53
CA PRO A 65 3.15 -13.14 -9.82
C PRO A 65 3.22 -11.72 -10.40
N PHE A 66 2.11 -10.98 -10.32
CA PHE A 66 1.93 -9.62 -10.87
C PHE A 66 3.03 -8.63 -10.46
N PHE A 67 3.78 -8.93 -9.40
CA PHE A 67 4.86 -8.12 -8.86
C PHE A 67 6.21 -8.34 -9.58
N GLU A 68 6.32 -9.35 -10.44
CA GLU A 68 7.54 -9.56 -11.22
C GLU A 68 7.80 -8.38 -12.17
N LYS A 69 9.07 -8.03 -12.33
CA LYS A 69 9.47 -6.82 -13.06
C LYS A 69 8.94 -6.78 -14.50
N ASP A 70 8.92 -7.94 -15.16
CA ASP A 70 8.56 -8.05 -16.57
C ASP A 70 7.12 -8.60 -16.73
N TYR A 71 6.30 -8.54 -15.68
CA TYR A 71 4.91 -8.96 -15.75
C TYR A 71 4.11 -8.05 -16.68
N ASP A 72 3.36 -8.65 -17.59
CA ASP A 72 2.52 -7.92 -18.55
C ASP A 72 1.27 -7.35 -17.86
N THR A 73 1.20 -6.04 -17.81
CA THR A 73 0.06 -5.29 -17.27
C THR A 73 -0.79 -4.60 -18.35
N GLU A 74 -0.65 -4.97 -19.62
CA GLU A 74 -1.42 -4.34 -20.72
C GLU A 74 -2.92 -4.48 -20.53
N ASN A 75 -3.37 -5.60 -19.97
CA ASN A 75 -4.79 -5.87 -19.69
C ASN A 75 -5.29 -5.33 -18.35
N PHE A 76 -4.46 -4.65 -17.58
CA PHE A 76 -4.88 -3.99 -16.33
C PHE A 76 -5.65 -2.72 -16.66
N ASP A 77 -6.65 -2.43 -15.84
CA ASP A 77 -7.31 -1.13 -15.84
C ASP A 77 -6.37 -0.02 -15.36
N GLU A 78 -6.84 1.21 -15.37
CA GLU A 78 -6.14 2.36 -14.81
C GLU A 78 -6.94 2.96 -13.65
N ILE A 79 -6.25 3.27 -12.56
CA ILE A 79 -6.83 3.90 -11.38
C ILE A 79 -5.97 5.09 -10.94
N GLN A 80 -6.62 6.13 -10.43
CA GLN A 80 -5.90 7.26 -9.83
C GLN A 80 -5.46 6.90 -8.41
N VAL A 81 -4.22 7.22 -8.07
CA VAL A 81 -3.65 7.08 -6.72
C VAL A 81 -3.23 8.48 -6.25
N PRO A 82 -3.66 8.93 -5.06
CA PRO A 82 -4.52 8.25 -4.11
C PRO A 82 -6.00 8.24 -4.50
N SER A 83 -6.67 7.12 -4.28
CA SER A 83 -8.13 6.99 -4.34
C SER A 83 -8.56 5.68 -3.67
N VAL A 84 -9.86 5.46 -3.58
CA VAL A 84 -10.45 4.17 -3.20
C VAL A 84 -11.13 3.53 -4.40
N TRP A 85 -10.94 2.25 -4.60
CA TRP A 85 -11.45 1.54 -5.79
C TRP A 85 -12.98 1.54 -5.91
N GLN A 86 -13.71 1.72 -4.78
CA GLN A 86 -15.16 1.88 -4.79
C GLN A 86 -15.60 3.14 -5.57
N MET A 87 -14.80 4.22 -5.53
CA MET A 87 -15.06 5.43 -6.33
C MET A 87 -14.75 5.24 -7.82
N ALA A 88 -13.94 4.24 -8.15
CA ALA A 88 -13.62 3.87 -9.52
C ALA A 88 -14.61 2.83 -10.11
N GLY A 89 -15.62 2.42 -9.33
CA GLY A 89 -16.66 1.50 -9.78
C GLY A 89 -16.41 0.03 -9.46
N TYR A 90 -15.37 -0.29 -8.68
CA TYR A 90 -15.11 -1.63 -8.17
C TYR A 90 -15.67 -1.77 -6.77
N ASP A 91 -16.30 -2.93 -6.47
CA ASP A 91 -16.89 -3.20 -5.15
C ASP A 91 -17.99 -2.18 -4.77
N THR A 92 -18.46 -2.23 -3.55
CA THR A 92 -19.50 -1.36 -3.01
C THR A 92 -19.07 -0.71 -1.71
N HIS A 93 -19.56 0.51 -1.49
CA HIS A 93 -19.45 1.14 -0.17
C HIS A 93 -20.26 0.37 0.86
N GLN A 94 -19.68 0.14 2.02
CA GLN A 94 -20.34 -0.48 3.16
C GLN A 94 -20.20 0.43 4.35
N TYR A 95 -21.33 0.76 4.97
CA TYR A 95 -21.36 1.44 6.25
C TYR A 95 -22.07 0.56 7.27
N THR A 96 -21.33 0.09 8.24
CA THR A 96 -21.80 -0.93 9.19
C THR A 96 -21.44 -0.58 10.61
N ASN A 97 -22.05 0.49 11.14
CA ASN A 97 -21.79 0.94 12.52
C ASN A 97 -22.36 0.02 13.61
N ILE A 98 -23.27 -0.89 13.27
CA ILE A 98 -23.92 -1.80 14.22
C ILE A 98 -23.70 -3.28 13.95
N ARG A 99 -23.16 -3.63 12.78
CA ARG A 99 -22.88 -5.02 12.40
C ARG A 99 -21.58 -5.09 11.60
N TYR A 100 -20.77 -6.12 11.87
CA TYR A 100 -19.66 -6.41 10.98
C TYR A 100 -20.17 -6.82 9.59
N PRO A 101 -19.45 -6.48 8.52
CA PRO A 101 -19.82 -6.89 7.16
C PRO A 101 -19.67 -8.40 6.94
N PHE A 102 -19.04 -9.10 7.88
CA PHE A 102 -18.78 -10.54 7.86
C PHE A 102 -18.92 -11.15 9.28
N PRO A 103 -18.96 -12.50 9.44
CA PRO A 103 -19.06 -13.14 10.76
C PRO A 103 -17.94 -12.72 11.71
N PHE A 104 -18.29 -12.52 12.98
CA PHE A 104 -17.32 -12.18 14.01
C PHE A 104 -16.56 -13.42 14.48
N ASP A 105 -15.36 -13.62 13.94
CA ASP A 105 -14.48 -14.76 14.24
C ASP A 105 -12.99 -14.37 14.16
N PRO A 106 -12.53 -13.38 14.97
CA PRO A 106 -11.15 -12.92 14.90
C PRO A 106 -10.16 -14.05 15.27
N PRO A 107 -8.99 -14.13 14.62
CA PRO A 107 -8.45 -13.15 13.65
C PRO A 107 -8.90 -13.41 12.19
N TYR A 108 -9.76 -14.37 11.95
CA TYR A 108 -10.11 -14.84 10.61
C TYR A 108 -11.03 -13.86 9.89
N VAL A 109 -10.76 -13.64 8.63
CA VAL A 109 -11.58 -12.86 7.69
C VAL A 109 -12.18 -13.78 6.63
N PRO A 110 -13.21 -13.34 5.88
CA PRO A 110 -13.82 -14.17 4.84
C PRO A 110 -12.80 -14.65 3.80
N GLN A 111 -13.01 -15.83 3.22
CA GLN A 111 -12.14 -16.32 2.16
C GLN A 111 -12.29 -15.51 0.85
N ASP A 112 -13.42 -14.90 0.64
CA ASP A 112 -13.75 -13.99 -0.45
C ASP A 112 -13.35 -12.54 -0.11
N ILE A 113 -12.09 -12.35 0.30
CA ILE A 113 -11.55 -11.02 0.59
C ILE A 113 -11.35 -10.26 -0.72
N PRO A 114 -12.10 -9.17 -0.97
CA PRO A 114 -11.81 -8.30 -2.09
C PRO A 114 -10.40 -7.72 -1.99
N CYS A 115 -9.69 -7.73 -3.12
CA CYS A 115 -8.35 -7.18 -3.18
C CYS A 115 -8.05 -6.55 -4.54
N GLY A 116 -7.05 -5.69 -4.57
CA GLY A 116 -6.57 -5.03 -5.77
C GLY A 116 -5.07 -5.15 -5.91
N THR A 117 -4.61 -5.48 -7.10
CA THR A 117 -3.20 -5.42 -7.46
C THR A 117 -2.94 -4.11 -8.20
N TYR A 118 -1.92 -3.40 -7.75
CA TYR A 118 -1.49 -2.12 -8.29
C TYR A 118 -0.07 -2.26 -8.84
N ALA A 119 0.19 -1.69 -10.00
CA ALA A 119 1.53 -1.64 -10.58
C ALA A 119 1.83 -0.24 -11.16
N HIS A 120 3.05 0.22 -10.96
CA HIS A 120 3.50 1.50 -11.49
C HIS A 120 5.00 1.47 -11.78
N THR A 121 5.43 2.26 -12.74
CA THR A 121 6.85 2.49 -13.04
C THR A 121 7.22 3.93 -12.75
N PHE A 122 8.41 4.14 -12.21
CA PHE A 122 8.92 5.47 -11.90
C PHE A 122 10.42 5.53 -12.14
N VAL A 123 10.92 6.75 -12.38
CA VAL A 123 12.35 6.99 -12.54
C VAL A 123 12.90 7.50 -11.22
N TYR A 124 13.96 6.88 -10.73
CA TYR A 124 14.71 7.30 -9.56
C TYR A 124 16.15 7.64 -9.95
N HIS A 125 16.68 8.73 -9.41
CA HIS A 125 18.09 9.11 -9.59
C HIS A 125 18.80 9.07 -8.24
N LYS A 126 19.85 8.24 -8.18
CA LYS A 126 20.69 8.14 -6.97
C LYS A 126 21.41 9.46 -6.73
N ASP A 127 21.38 9.94 -5.49
CA ASP A 127 22.12 11.13 -5.05
C ASP A 127 23.06 10.74 -3.90
N GLU A 128 24.35 10.94 -4.11
CA GLU A 128 25.37 10.64 -3.09
C GLU A 128 25.18 11.47 -1.80
N ASN A 129 24.55 12.64 -1.89
CA ASN A 129 24.21 13.47 -0.73
C ASN A 129 22.91 13.06 -0.02
N ALA A 130 22.15 12.13 -0.62
CA ALA A 130 20.96 11.51 -0.05
C ALA A 130 20.98 9.99 -0.31
N PRO A 131 21.91 9.26 0.36
CA PRO A 131 22.16 7.87 0.03
C PRO A 131 21.05 6.91 0.46
N LYS A 132 20.07 7.37 1.24
CA LYS A 132 18.93 6.59 1.71
C LYS A 132 17.65 6.97 0.98
N ALA A 133 16.84 5.96 0.66
CA ALA A 133 15.53 6.14 0.06
C ALA A 133 14.49 5.34 0.85
N PHE A 134 13.42 6.02 1.24
CA PHE A 134 12.32 5.44 2.00
C PHE A 134 11.03 5.54 1.19
N LEU A 135 10.32 4.43 1.08
CA LEU A 135 8.99 4.37 0.51
C LEU A 135 7.97 4.62 1.63
N ASN A 136 7.11 5.61 1.43
CA ASN A 136 6.17 6.05 2.45
C ASN A 136 4.73 5.92 1.93
N PHE A 137 3.91 5.13 2.61
CA PHE A 137 2.46 5.05 2.41
C PHE A 137 1.77 5.82 3.52
N GLU A 138 1.06 6.88 3.17
CA GLU A 138 0.38 7.75 4.15
C GLU A 138 -0.90 7.15 4.70
N GLY A 139 -1.44 6.14 4.04
CA GLY A 139 -2.58 5.35 4.49
C GLY A 139 -2.99 4.34 3.42
N VAL A 140 -3.20 3.11 3.81
CA VAL A 140 -3.73 2.04 2.94
C VAL A 140 -4.72 1.22 3.75
N ASP A 141 -5.91 1.04 3.21
CA ASP A 141 -7.04 0.38 3.87
C ASP A 141 -7.37 -0.97 3.20
N SER A 142 -7.36 -2.11 3.93
CA SER A 142 -7.03 -2.27 5.36
C SER A 142 -5.61 -2.75 5.60
N CYS A 143 -5.04 -3.54 4.69
CA CYS A 143 -3.66 -4.02 4.75
C CYS A 143 -3.08 -4.18 3.35
N PHE A 144 -1.76 -4.25 3.26
CA PHE A 144 -1.09 -4.36 1.97
C PHE A 144 0.27 -5.05 2.04
N TYR A 145 0.67 -5.59 0.89
CA TYR A 145 2.00 -6.13 0.59
C TYR A 145 2.62 -5.30 -0.51
N VAL A 146 3.94 -5.09 -0.46
CA VAL A 146 4.64 -4.25 -1.44
C VAL A 146 5.91 -4.91 -1.96
N TRP A 147 6.21 -4.66 -3.25
CA TRP A 147 7.41 -5.11 -3.97
C TRP A 147 8.03 -3.96 -4.74
N ILE A 148 9.35 -3.95 -4.82
CA ILE A 148 10.13 -3.05 -5.67
C ILE A 148 11.01 -3.91 -6.60
N ASN A 149 10.92 -3.68 -7.90
CA ASN A 149 11.67 -4.41 -8.92
C ASN A 149 11.55 -5.94 -8.80
N GLY A 150 10.37 -6.44 -8.42
CA GLY A 150 10.08 -7.86 -8.20
C GLY A 150 10.53 -8.39 -6.85
N SER A 151 11.27 -7.61 -6.05
CA SER A 151 11.73 -8.01 -4.72
C SER A 151 10.71 -7.61 -3.66
N TYR A 152 10.37 -8.56 -2.79
CA TYR A 152 9.46 -8.29 -1.66
C TYR A 152 10.07 -7.25 -0.71
N VAL A 153 9.28 -6.25 -0.34
CA VAL A 153 9.67 -5.17 0.58
C VAL A 153 9.10 -5.44 1.97
N GLY A 154 7.79 -5.63 2.07
CA GLY A 154 7.17 -5.84 3.37
C GLY A 154 5.64 -5.83 3.35
N TYR A 155 5.08 -5.88 4.55
CA TYR A 155 3.65 -5.89 4.85
C TYR A 155 3.32 -4.83 5.89
N SER A 156 2.13 -4.25 5.79
CA SER A 156 1.60 -3.38 6.83
C SER A 156 0.08 -3.38 6.85
N GLN A 157 -0.46 -3.09 8.02
CA GLN A 157 -1.88 -2.81 8.27
C GLN A 157 -2.02 -1.60 9.19
N VAL A 158 -3.22 -1.26 9.64
CA VAL A 158 -3.58 -0.05 10.40
C VAL A 158 -3.76 1.14 9.44
N SER A 159 -4.94 1.20 8.85
CA SER A 159 -5.33 2.05 7.71
C SER A 159 -4.98 3.53 7.80
N HIS A 160 -5.01 4.11 9.00
CA HIS A 160 -4.80 5.55 9.23
C HIS A 160 -3.40 5.90 9.74
N MET A 161 -2.48 4.96 9.65
CA MET A 161 -1.08 5.18 10.02
C MET A 161 -0.18 5.17 8.80
N THR A 162 0.85 6.00 8.84
CA THR A 162 1.92 5.99 7.85
C THR A 162 2.76 4.73 7.99
N SER A 163 2.99 4.05 6.87
CA SER A 163 3.91 2.90 6.77
C SER A 163 5.12 3.27 5.94
N GLU A 164 6.31 3.17 6.49
CA GLU A 164 7.56 3.52 5.83
C GLU A 164 8.48 2.32 5.73
N PHE A 165 9.16 2.15 4.58
CA PHE A 165 10.07 1.06 4.29
C PHE A 165 11.40 1.59 3.75
N ASP A 166 12.55 1.09 4.25
CA ASP A 166 13.85 1.37 3.64
C ASP A 166 13.99 0.53 2.36
N ILE A 167 13.96 1.20 1.20
CA ILE A 167 14.08 0.56 -0.11
C ILE A 167 15.40 0.88 -0.80
N THR A 168 16.37 1.42 -0.07
CA THR A 168 17.65 1.92 -0.58
C THR A 168 18.36 0.90 -1.48
N ASP A 169 18.45 -0.35 -1.01
CA ASP A 169 19.19 -1.40 -1.70
C ASP A 169 18.40 -2.06 -2.84
N LEU A 170 17.11 -1.79 -2.94
CA LEU A 170 16.22 -2.33 -3.97
C LEU A 170 16.10 -1.40 -5.18
N LEU A 171 16.41 -0.11 -5.00
CA LEU A 171 16.33 0.87 -6.07
C LEU A 171 17.54 0.83 -7.01
N ARG A 172 17.26 1.04 -8.28
CA ARG A 172 18.25 1.23 -9.35
C ARG A 172 18.27 2.70 -9.76
N ASP A 173 19.40 3.18 -10.25
CA ASP A 173 19.42 4.45 -10.96
C ASP A 173 18.69 4.29 -12.30
N GLY A 174 17.73 5.16 -12.59
CA GLY A 174 16.84 5.05 -13.73
C GLY A 174 15.48 4.42 -13.38
N GLU A 175 14.95 3.61 -14.29
CA GLU A 175 13.61 3.04 -14.17
C GLU A 175 13.49 1.96 -13.11
N ASN A 176 12.45 2.05 -12.29
CA ASN A 176 12.07 1.10 -11.26
C ASN A 176 10.57 0.77 -11.37
N SER A 177 10.21 -0.42 -10.90
CA SER A 177 8.82 -0.85 -10.77
C SER A 177 8.42 -0.99 -9.32
N ILE A 178 7.19 -0.62 -9.01
CA ILE A 178 6.52 -0.88 -7.74
C ILE A 178 5.26 -1.68 -7.99
N ALA A 179 5.03 -2.69 -7.17
CA ALA A 179 3.79 -3.45 -7.16
C ALA A 179 3.23 -3.50 -5.73
N VAL A 180 1.93 -3.37 -5.59
CA VAL A 180 1.23 -3.38 -4.30
C VAL A 180 0.00 -4.27 -4.40
N LEU A 181 -0.18 -5.16 -3.43
CA LEU A 181 -1.44 -5.89 -3.21
C LEU A 181 -2.14 -5.28 -2.01
N VAL A 182 -3.31 -4.72 -2.23
CA VAL A 182 -4.16 -4.16 -1.18
C VAL A 182 -5.33 -5.09 -0.92
N MET A 183 -5.63 -5.37 0.34
CA MET A 183 -6.74 -6.23 0.76
C MET A 183 -7.75 -5.42 1.57
N LYS A 184 -9.04 -5.64 1.28
CA LYS A 184 -10.14 -4.93 1.94
C LYS A 184 -10.29 -5.30 3.42
N TRP A 185 -9.96 -6.54 3.78
CA TRP A 185 -10.14 -7.07 5.13
C TRP A 185 -8.83 -7.67 5.65
N CYS A 186 -8.58 -7.46 6.93
CA CYS A 186 -7.55 -8.13 7.72
C CYS A 186 -8.06 -8.31 9.17
N ASP A 187 -7.29 -8.93 10.03
CA ASP A 187 -7.60 -9.08 11.45
C ASP A 187 -7.80 -7.72 12.13
N GLY A 188 -7.12 -6.66 11.67
CA GLY A 188 -7.31 -5.28 12.11
C GLY A 188 -8.69 -4.72 11.82
N SER A 189 -9.39 -5.22 10.79
CA SER A 189 -10.73 -4.74 10.41
C SER A 189 -11.78 -4.92 11.52
N TYR A 190 -11.57 -5.84 12.45
CA TYR A 190 -12.43 -5.96 13.63
C TYR A 190 -12.37 -4.76 14.58
N LEU A 191 -11.33 -3.94 14.48
CA LEU A 191 -11.11 -2.75 15.30
C LEU A 191 -11.41 -1.45 14.57
N GLU A 192 -11.63 -1.48 13.27
CA GLU A 192 -11.84 -0.29 12.43
C GLU A 192 -13.22 0.32 12.63
N ASP A 193 -14.26 -0.49 12.87
CA ASP A 193 -15.60 -0.04 13.23
C ASP A 193 -15.80 -0.07 14.74
N GLN A 194 -15.46 1.04 15.40
CA GLN A 194 -15.49 1.14 16.85
C GLN A 194 -16.89 1.41 17.43
N ASP A 195 -17.90 1.69 16.63
CA ASP A 195 -19.26 1.96 17.12
C ASP A 195 -19.86 0.75 17.86
N LYS A 196 -19.34 -0.45 17.62
CA LYS A 196 -19.75 -1.66 18.34
C LYS A 196 -19.23 -1.77 19.76
N PHE A 197 -18.21 -1.02 20.10
CA PHE A 197 -17.53 -1.06 21.40
C PHE A 197 -17.88 0.13 22.29
N ARG A 198 -18.86 0.92 21.89
CA ARG A 198 -19.37 2.08 22.65
C ARG A 198 -20.61 1.74 23.46
#